data_b81416d1414fc9bd86708f1e9109178f
#
_entry.id   b81416d1414fc9bd86708f1e9109178f
#
_cell.length_a   1.000
_cell.length_b   1.000
_cell.length_c   1.000
_cell.angle_alpha   90.00
_cell.angle_beta   90.00
_cell.angle_gamma   90.00
#
_symmetry.space_group_name_H-M   'P 1'
#
loop_
_entity.id
_entity.type
_entity.pdbx_description
1 polymer ?
#
loop_
_entity_poly.entity_id
_entity_poly.type
_entity_poly.pdbx_seq_one_letter_code
_entity_poly.pdbx_strand_id
1 'polypeptide(L)' 'MSFVRATSKQIQAIKNLCFNRRNIEYVLKTLDALDKDSLFYLSVTEAKDLISDLLERGGR' A
#
# COMPACT_ATOMS: atom_id res chain seq x y z
N MET A 1 -20.92 8.48 -2.00
CA MET A 1 -20.06 7.32 -2.23
C MET A 1 -19.41 6.85 -0.95
N SER A 2 -19.50 5.59 -0.66
CA SER A 2 -18.93 5.10 0.59
C SER A 2 -17.45 4.73 0.41
N PHE A 3 -16.67 5.10 1.39
CA PHE A 3 -15.28 4.73 1.47
C PHE A 3 -15.18 3.30 1.98
N VAL A 4 -14.54 2.44 1.20
CA VAL A 4 -14.32 1.05 1.60
C VAL A 4 -12.85 0.88 1.98
N ARG A 5 -12.64 0.61 3.25
CA ARG A 5 -11.28 0.47 3.79
C ARG A 5 -10.61 -0.80 3.26
N ALA A 6 -9.30 -0.73 3.08
CA ALA A 6 -8.52 -1.87 2.62
C ALA A 6 -8.75 -3.07 3.54
N THR A 7 -8.78 -4.26 2.95
CA THR A 7 -8.99 -5.49 3.73
C THR A 7 -7.73 -5.85 4.50
N SER A 8 -7.92 -6.71 5.52
CA SER A 8 -6.78 -7.21 6.29
C SER A 8 -5.79 -7.94 5.39
N LYS A 9 -6.29 -8.67 4.41
CA LYS A 9 -5.44 -9.39 3.46
C LYS A 9 -4.60 -8.44 2.63
N GLN A 10 -5.20 -7.33 2.18
CA GLN A 10 -4.48 -6.32 1.41
C GLN A 10 -3.41 -5.67 2.25
N ILE A 11 -3.73 -5.30 3.48
CA ILE A 11 -2.76 -4.69 4.40
C ILE A 11 -1.60 -5.65 4.65
N GLN A 12 -1.91 -6.91 4.88
CA GLN A 12 -0.88 -7.93 5.10
C GLN A 12 -0.01 -8.11 3.86
N ALA A 13 -0.61 -8.09 2.67
CA ALA A 13 0.14 -8.21 1.44
C ALA A 13 1.12 -7.05 1.28
N ILE A 14 0.68 -5.84 1.60
CA ILE A 14 1.57 -4.67 1.52
C ILE A 14 2.72 -4.82 2.52
N LYS A 15 2.41 -5.24 3.74
CA LYS A 15 3.44 -5.46 4.76
C LYS A 15 4.45 -6.51 4.31
N ASN A 16 3.97 -7.59 3.70
CA ASN A 16 4.85 -8.64 3.20
C ASN A 16 5.75 -8.14 2.07
N LEU A 17 5.27 -7.19 1.28
CA LEU A 17 6.06 -6.62 0.20
C LEU A 17 7.05 -5.58 0.68
N CYS A 18 6.91 -5.11 1.91
CA CYS A 18 7.84 -4.15 2.51
C CYS A 18 9.05 -4.86 3.11
N PHE A 19 9.66 -5.76 2.32
CA PHE A 19 10.81 -6.52 2.79
C PHE A 19 12.14 -5.86 2.45
N ASN A 20 12.12 -4.79 1.67
CA ASN A 20 13.33 -4.05 1.37
C ASN A 20 13.06 -2.55 1.51
N ARG A 21 14.15 -1.78 1.60
CA ARG A 21 14.05 -0.34 1.83
C ARG A 21 13.33 0.38 0.69
N ARG A 22 13.55 -0.06 -0.53
CA ARG A 22 12.92 0.55 -1.69
C ARG A 22 11.41 0.52 -1.60
N ASN A 23 10.88 -0.64 -1.26
CA ASN A 23 9.44 -0.81 -1.14
C ASN A 23 8.89 -0.01 0.01
N ILE A 24 9.60 0.01 1.14
CA ILE A 24 9.19 0.78 2.30
C ILE A 24 9.12 2.27 1.94
N GLU A 25 10.13 2.79 1.26
CA GLU A 25 10.15 4.18 0.87
C GLU A 25 9.02 4.52 -0.10
N TYR A 26 8.74 3.61 -1.02
CA TYR A 26 7.66 3.82 -1.97
C TYR A 26 6.30 3.87 -1.27
N VAL A 27 6.09 2.98 -0.31
CA VAL A 27 4.86 2.96 0.48
C VAL A 27 4.70 4.26 1.25
N LEU A 28 5.78 4.72 1.90
CA LEU A 28 5.73 5.96 2.66
C LEU A 28 5.44 7.16 1.76
N LYS A 29 6.05 7.20 0.59
CA LYS A 29 5.79 8.26 -0.37
C LYS A 29 4.34 8.25 -0.84
N THR A 30 3.81 7.06 -1.09
CA THR A 30 2.43 6.92 -1.54
C THR A 30 1.46 7.40 -0.46
N LEU A 31 1.71 7.00 0.78
CA LEU A 31 0.87 7.46 1.90
C LEU A 31 0.90 8.97 2.03
N ASP A 32 2.08 9.54 1.90
CA ASP A 32 2.24 10.98 1.99
C ASP A 32 1.49 11.70 0.86
N ALA A 33 1.60 11.17 -0.36
CA ALA A 33 0.91 11.74 -1.51
C ALA A 33 -0.61 11.68 -1.37
N LEU A 34 -1.10 10.65 -0.69
CA LEU A 34 -2.53 10.48 -0.45
C LEU A 34 -2.99 11.13 0.85
N ASP A 35 -2.06 11.75 1.57
CA ASP A 35 -2.35 12.42 2.84
C ASP A 35 -2.95 11.44 3.85
N LYS A 36 -2.36 10.24 3.93
CA LYS A 36 -2.76 9.20 4.87
C LYS A 36 -1.67 8.97 5.90
N ASP A 37 -2.09 8.71 7.12
CA ASP A 37 -1.14 8.49 8.22
C ASP A 37 -0.67 7.05 8.31
N SER A 38 -1.42 6.11 7.78
CA SER A 38 -1.02 4.71 7.83
C SER A 38 -1.75 3.91 6.75
N LEU A 39 -1.29 2.65 6.59
CA LEU A 39 -1.92 1.72 5.66
C LEU A 39 -3.39 1.48 5.97
N PHE A 40 -3.75 1.58 7.23
CA PHE A 40 -5.13 1.32 7.65
C PHE A 40 -6.12 2.33 7.11
N TYR A 41 -5.66 3.46 6.62
CA TYR A 41 -6.52 4.50 6.07
C TYR A 41 -6.66 4.41 4.55
N LEU A 42 -6.01 3.45 3.92
CA LEU A 42 -6.14 3.25 2.48
C LEU A 42 -7.49 2.63 2.15
N SER A 43 -8.02 3.00 0.97
CA SER A 43 -9.20 2.32 0.45
C SER A 43 -8.79 1.03 -0.23
N VAL A 44 -9.77 0.18 -0.54
CA VAL A 44 -9.53 -1.06 -1.29
C VAL A 44 -8.84 -0.76 -2.61
N THR A 45 -9.29 0.26 -3.32
CA THR A 45 -8.71 0.63 -4.61
C THR A 45 -7.28 1.11 -4.47
N GLU A 46 -7.03 1.96 -3.48
CA GLU A 46 -5.69 2.47 -3.24
C GLU A 46 -4.73 1.35 -2.85
N ALA A 47 -5.19 0.45 -2.00
CA ALA A 47 -4.37 -0.68 -1.58
C ALA A 47 -4.06 -1.61 -2.75
N LYS A 48 -5.05 -1.86 -3.58
CA LYS A 48 -4.87 -2.69 -4.76
C LYS A 48 -3.82 -2.10 -5.70
N ASP A 49 -3.91 -0.80 -5.95
CA ASP A 49 -2.96 -0.13 -6.82
C ASP A 49 -1.55 -0.17 -6.24
N LEU A 50 -1.45 0.03 -4.94
CA LEU A 50 -0.14 0.00 -4.26
C LEU A 50 0.49 -1.38 -4.35
N ILE A 51 -0.30 -2.43 -4.13
CA ILE A 51 0.20 -3.80 -4.22
C ILE A 51 0.71 -4.08 -5.63
N SER A 52 -0.06 -3.68 -6.64
CA SER A 52 0.32 -3.87 -8.03
C SER A 52 1.63 -3.16 -8.34
N ASP A 53 1.76 -1.92 -7.89
CA ASP A 53 2.98 -1.13 -8.11
C ASP A 53 4.18 -1.78 -7.43
N LEU A 54 4.01 -2.26 -6.20
CA LEU A 54 5.11 -2.90 -5.48
C LEU A 54 5.58 -4.17 -6.17
N LEU A 55 4.64 -4.95 -6.71
CA LEU A 55 4.98 -6.17 -7.44
C LEU A 55 5.74 -5.86 -8.71
N GLU A 56 5.36 -4.80 -9.41
CA GLU A 56 6.04 -4.41 -10.63
C GLU A 56 7.42 -3.85 -10.38
N ARG A 57 7.58 -3.07 -9.31
CA ARG A 57 8.81 -2.35 -9.07
C ARG A 57 9.89 -3.20 -8.42
N GLY A 58 9.54 -3.98 -7.43
CA GLY A 58 10.55 -4.64 -6.65
C GLY A 58 10.14 -5.94 -6.01
N GLY A 59 8.99 -6.42 -6.37
CA GLY A 59 8.48 -7.64 -5.77
C GLY A 59 9.21 -8.91 -6.19
N ARG A 60 10.20 -8.79 -7.02
CA ARG A 60 10.95 -9.95 -7.50
C ARG A 60 12.19 -10.20 -6.69
#